data_80e4889af644dce965203e1042e36fab
#
_entry.id   80e4889af644dce965203e1042e36fab
#
_cell.length_a   1.000
_cell.length_b   1.000
_cell.length_c   1.000
_cell.angle_alpha   90.00
_cell.angle_beta   90.00
_cell.angle_gamma   90.00
#
_symmetry.space_group_name_H-M   'P 1'
#
loop_
_entity.id
_entity.type
_entity.pdbx_description
1 polymer ?
#
loop_
_entity_poly.entity_id
_entity_poly.type
_entity_poly.pdbx_seq_one_letter_code
_entity_poly.pdbx_strand_id
1 'polypeptide(L)'
;MLDSMLLAQAPAGRAPSTLSDTLSRDAAGLAGVPGAIENLPILQHLAQVIPAADVAFGGGMLLLIVIIHAAGVRLVTDHVAHRTRVIMLRPRIWRADVLMASSVFMLLALHLAETVVWASSLVYGGLVASWRAAGFFAGNTYTTVGYGNFVLAPGWEMLAPIIAISGLFTFGWSGSVLVDIVARCQRIKDAAAGHAPAPKPAG
;
A
#
# COMPACT_ATOMS: atom_id res chain seq x y z
N MET A 1 -58.13 -20.75 39.29
CA MET A 1 -58.05 -22.16 38.99
C MET A 1 -57.02 -22.33 37.94
N LEU A 2 -55.85 -22.69 38.41
CA LEU A 2 -54.95 -23.69 37.90
C LEU A 2 -54.61 -23.61 36.38
N ASP A 3 -53.51 -23.03 36.08
CA ASP A 3 -52.46 -23.81 35.43
C ASP A 3 -51.09 -23.19 35.73
N SER A 4 -50.51 -23.81 36.67
CA SER A 4 -49.10 -23.64 37.08
C SER A 4 -48.30 -24.66 36.29
N MET A 5 -47.02 -24.29 36.06
CA MET A 5 -45.92 -25.19 35.85
C MET A 5 -45.79 -25.87 34.47
N LEU A 6 -44.89 -25.29 33.73
CA LEU A 6 -43.81 -26.06 33.10
C LEU A 6 -42.72 -25.08 32.63
N LEU A 7 -41.97 -24.52 33.60
CA LEU A 7 -40.64 -24.01 33.34
C LEU A 7 -39.73 -25.24 33.13
N ALA A 8 -39.59 -25.66 31.89
CA ALA A 8 -38.55 -26.57 31.48
C ALA A 8 -37.19 -25.88 31.67
N GLN A 9 -36.44 -26.38 32.63
CA GLN A 9 -35.03 -26.04 32.81
C GLN A 9 -34.28 -26.37 31.53
N ALA A 10 -33.90 -25.35 30.78
CA ALA A 10 -32.89 -25.48 29.75
C ALA A 10 -31.55 -25.90 30.42
N PRO A 11 -30.84 -26.90 29.90
CA PRO A 11 -29.54 -27.28 30.42
C PRO A 11 -28.61 -26.07 30.29
N ALA A 12 -27.87 -25.77 31.37
CA ALA A 12 -26.89 -24.71 31.43
C ALA A 12 -25.94 -24.83 30.24
N GLY A 13 -26.11 -23.94 29.28
CA GLY A 13 -25.26 -23.86 28.10
C GLY A 13 -23.83 -23.57 28.57
N ARG A 14 -22.91 -24.46 28.20
CA ARG A 14 -21.50 -24.24 28.35
C ARG A 14 -21.19 -22.89 27.75
N ALA A 15 -20.55 -22.00 28.51
CA ALA A 15 -20.03 -20.74 28.00
C ALA A 15 -19.15 -21.02 26.78
N PRO A 16 -19.25 -20.23 25.71
CA PRO A 16 -18.41 -20.42 24.53
C PRO A 16 -16.95 -20.39 24.99
N SER A 17 -16.22 -21.47 24.71
CA SER A 17 -14.79 -21.55 24.99
C SER A 17 -14.10 -20.36 24.33
N THR A 18 -13.33 -19.62 25.10
CA THR A 18 -12.57 -18.49 24.56
C THR A 18 -11.58 -18.99 23.49
N LEU A 19 -11.25 -18.16 22.53
CA LEU A 19 -10.30 -18.50 21.46
C LEU A 19 -8.98 -19.04 22.05
N SER A 20 -8.57 -18.53 23.22
CA SER A 20 -7.41 -18.99 23.96
C SER A 20 -7.53 -20.44 24.47
N ASP A 21 -8.73 -20.87 24.86
CA ASP A 21 -8.97 -22.24 25.38
C ASP A 21 -8.95 -23.28 24.25
N THR A 22 -9.46 -22.89 23.07
CA THR A 22 -9.36 -23.76 21.89
C THR A 22 -7.93 -23.87 21.40
N LEU A 23 -7.20 -22.76 21.32
CA LEU A 23 -5.79 -22.74 20.90
C LEU A 23 -4.90 -23.55 21.86
N SER A 24 -5.15 -23.49 23.18
CA SER A 24 -4.38 -24.22 24.18
C SER A 24 -4.62 -25.73 24.11
N ARG A 25 -5.85 -26.17 23.85
CA ARG A 25 -6.18 -27.60 23.69
C ARG A 25 -5.59 -28.18 22.42
N ASP A 26 -5.68 -27.43 21.31
CA ASP A 26 -5.15 -27.86 20.02
C ASP A 26 -3.63 -27.92 20.06
N ALA A 27 -2.94 -26.96 20.72
CA ALA A 27 -1.51 -26.95 20.91
C ALA A 27 -1.01 -28.14 21.77
N ALA A 28 -1.76 -28.54 22.80
CA ALA A 28 -1.41 -29.67 23.66
C ALA A 28 -1.57 -31.03 22.94
N GLY A 29 -2.50 -31.14 21.98
CA GLY A 29 -2.70 -32.36 21.18
C GLY A 29 -1.71 -32.58 20.06
N LEU A 30 -0.91 -31.55 19.72
CA LEU A 30 -0.05 -31.54 18.52
C LEU A 30 1.44 -31.83 18.81
N ALA A 31 1.82 -31.95 20.06
CA ALA A 31 3.20 -32.26 20.45
C ALA A 31 3.56 -33.70 20.07
N GLY A 32 3.89 -33.95 18.80
CA GLY A 32 4.45 -35.23 18.36
C GLY A 32 3.94 -35.82 17.04
N VAL A 33 3.07 -35.12 16.29
CA VAL A 33 2.57 -35.66 15.01
C VAL A 33 3.16 -34.85 13.84
N PRO A 34 4.00 -35.43 12.96
CA PRO A 34 4.41 -34.78 11.72
C PRO A 34 3.17 -34.52 10.84
N GLY A 35 2.96 -33.31 10.39
CA GLY A 35 1.79 -32.90 9.61
C GLY A 35 0.61 -32.32 10.42
N ALA A 36 0.70 -32.26 11.74
CA ALA A 36 -0.37 -31.75 12.59
C ALA A 36 -0.64 -30.25 12.42
N ILE A 37 0.34 -29.48 11.95
CA ILE A 37 0.19 -28.05 11.70
C ILE A 37 -0.76 -27.79 10.50
N GLU A 38 -0.76 -28.64 9.47
CA GLU A 38 -1.64 -28.53 8.31
C GLU A 38 -3.12 -28.81 8.63
N ASN A 39 -3.39 -29.54 9.72
CA ASN A 39 -4.74 -29.94 10.12
C ASN A 39 -5.33 -29.10 11.26
N LEU A 40 -4.69 -27.99 11.64
CA LEU A 40 -5.27 -27.06 12.61
C LEU A 40 -6.59 -26.48 12.06
N PRO A 41 -7.73 -26.62 12.77
CA PRO A 41 -9.01 -26.08 12.32
C PRO A 41 -8.94 -24.58 12.01
N ILE A 42 -8.09 -23.85 12.72
CA ILE A 42 -7.86 -22.42 12.51
C ILE A 42 -7.17 -22.15 11.17
N LEU A 43 -6.20 -22.96 10.77
CA LEU A 43 -5.52 -22.81 9.46
C LEU A 43 -6.45 -23.16 8.32
N GLN A 44 -7.28 -24.21 8.46
CA GLN A 44 -8.29 -24.57 7.50
C GLN A 44 -9.37 -23.48 7.40
N HIS A 45 -9.76 -22.89 8.52
CA HIS A 45 -10.68 -21.75 8.54
C HIS A 45 -10.09 -20.50 7.90
N LEU A 46 -8.82 -20.18 8.20
CA LEU A 46 -8.09 -19.08 7.55
C LEU A 46 -7.93 -19.32 6.05
N ALA A 47 -7.64 -20.54 5.62
CA ALA A 47 -7.53 -20.89 4.21
C ALA A 47 -8.88 -20.78 3.46
N GLN A 48 -10.00 -20.93 4.14
CA GLN A 48 -11.34 -20.71 3.57
C GLN A 48 -11.76 -19.24 3.56
N VAL A 49 -11.24 -18.43 4.51
CA VAL A 49 -11.59 -17.00 4.68
C VAL A 49 -10.71 -16.10 3.82
N ILE A 50 -9.47 -16.51 3.53
CA ILE A 50 -8.54 -15.72 2.69
C ILE A 50 -8.50 -16.37 1.30
N PRO A 51 -9.10 -15.75 0.27
CA PRO A 51 -9.01 -16.25 -1.10
C PRO A 51 -7.54 -16.21 -1.54
N ALA A 52 -6.89 -17.36 -1.63
CA ALA A 52 -5.47 -17.46 -1.93
C ALA A 52 -5.11 -16.81 -3.28
N ALA A 53 -6.01 -16.87 -4.24
CA ALA A 53 -5.84 -16.27 -5.56
C ALA A 53 -5.81 -14.73 -5.51
N ASP A 54 -6.68 -14.12 -4.74
CA ASP A 54 -6.80 -12.67 -4.54
C ASP A 54 -5.52 -12.11 -3.90
N VAL A 55 -5.08 -12.72 -2.81
CA VAL A 55 -3.87 -12.30 -2.09
C VAL A 55 -2.61 -12.55 -2.91
N ALA A 56 -2.51 -13.69 -3.62
CA ALA A 56 -1.35 -14.01 -4.45
C ALA A 56 -1.24 -13.04 -5.64
N PHE A 57 -2.34 -12.79 -6.34
CA PHE A 57 -2.38 -11.83 -7.45
C PHE A 57 -2.10 -10.41 -6.95
N GLY A 58 -2.80 -9.96 -5.91
CA GLY A 58 -2.64 -8.64 -5.33
C GLY A 58 -1.23 -8.41 -4.77
N GLY A 59 -0.67 -9.41 -4.07
CA GLY A 59 0.69 -9.37 -3.54
C GLY A 59 1.76 -9.31 -4.63
N GLY A 60 1.60 -10.10 -5.70
CA GLY A 60 2.46 -10.04 -6.89
C GLY A 60 2.42 -8.68 -7.58
N MET A 61 1.22 -8.12 -7.75
CA MET A 61 1.04 -6.78 -8.30
C MET A 61 1.60 -5.69 -7.38
N LEU A 62 1.40 -5.79 -6.06
CA LEU A 62 2.01 -4.88 -5.09
C LEU A 62 3.53 -4.85 -5.24
N LEU A 63 4.17 -6.04 -5.32
CA LEU A 63 5.61 -6.13 -5.51
C LEU A 63 6.04 -5.47 -6.83
N LEU A 64 5.32 -5.70 -7.92
CA LEU A 64 5.57 -5.07 -9.22
C LEU A 64 5.49 -3.54 -9.11
N ILE A 65 4.46 -2.99 -8.47
CA ILE A 65 4.30 -1.55 -8.24
C ILE A 65 5.48 -0.99 -7.44
N VAL A 66 5.89 -1.66 -6.35
CA VAL A 66 7.05 -1.24 -5.55
C VAL A 66 8.33 -1.21 -6.38
N ILE A 67 8.55 -2.19 -7.27
CA ILE A 67 9.71 -2.23 -8.18
C ILE A 67 9.65 -1.07 -9.18
N ILE A 68 8.49 -0.83 -9.80
CA ILE A 68 8.29 0.30 -10.74
C ILE A 68 8.53 1.63 -10.02
N HIS A 69 7.99 1.78 -8.81
CA HIS A 69 8.17 2.97 -7.99
C HIS A 69 9.64 3.22 -7.65
N ALA A 70 10.36 2.19 -7.18
CA ALA A 70 11.79 2.27 -6.88
C ALA A 70 12.61 2.69 -8.09
N ALA A 71 12.33 2.12 -9.27
CA ALA A 71 12.98 2.49 -10.52
C ALA A 71 12.65 3.94 -10.91
N GLY A 72 11.39 4.36 -10.80
CA GLY A 72 10.94 5.72 -11.08
C GLY A 72 11.57 6.76 -10.16
N VAL A 73 11.57 6.51 -8.85
CA VAL A 73 12.23 7.36 -7.85
C VAL A 73 13.73 7.49 -8.14
N ARG A 74 14.38 6.38 -8.52
CA ARG A 74 15.80 6.41 -8.91
C ARG A 74 16.02 7.32 -10.10
N LEU A 75 15.18 7.22 -11.14
CA LEU A 75 15.25 8.08 -12.31
C LEU A 75 15.06 9.57 -11.94
N VAL A 76 14.10 9.89 -11.08
CA VAL A 76 13.86 11.26 -10.57
C VAL A 76 15.07 11.78 -9.80
N THR A 77 15.62 11.00 -8.88
CA THR A 77 16.76 11.41 -8.05
C THR A 77 18.02 11.59 -8.88
N ASP A 78 18.28 10.75 -9.87
CA ASP A 78 19.40 10.88 -10.82
C ASP A 78 19.24 12.13 -11.69
N HIS A 79 18.03 12.40 -12.20
CA HIS A 79 17.72 13.64 -12.90
C HIS A 79 18.00 14.88 -12.06
N VAL A 80 17.50 14.91 -10.82
CA VAL A 80 17.71 16.01 -9.88
C VAL A 80 19.19 16.19 -9.55
N ALA A 81 19.91 15.10 -9.28
CA ALA A 81 21.33 15.15 -8.98
C ALA A 81 22.14 15.72 -10.15
N HIS A 82 21.87 15.25 -11.39
CA HIS A 82 22.52 15.75 -12.59
C HIS A 82 22.22 17.24 -12.81
N ARG A 83 20.95 17.63 -12.77
CA ARG A 83 20.53 19.03 -12.97
C ARG A 83 21.09 19.96 -11.90
N THR A 84 21.11 19.55 -10.64
CA THR A 84 21.69 20.33 -9.54
C THR A 84 23.14 20.65 -9.81
N ARG A 85 23.96 19.65 -10.24
CA ARG A 85 25.39 19.87 -10.60
C ARG A 85 25.55 20.92 -11.68
N VAL A 86 24.75 20.84 -12.77
CA VAL A 86 24.81 21.79 -13.88
C VAL A 86 24.36 23.20 -13.46
N ILE A 87 23.28 23.30 -12.67
CA ILE A 87 22.75 24.59 -12.22
C ILE A 87 23.72 25.29 -11.26
N MET A 88 24.43 24.55 -10.41
CA MET A 88 25.39 25.09 -9.44
C MET A 88 26.60 25.77 -10.12
N LEU A 89 26.88 25.48 -11.38
CA LEU A 89 27.92 26.20 -12.13
C LEU A 89 27.56 27.68 -12.40
N ARG A 90 26.26 27.98 -12.53
CA ARG A 90 25.72 29.33 -12.70
C ARG A 90 24.35 29.38 -11.99
N PRO A 91 24.32 29.53 -10.67
CA PRO A 91 23.10 29.46 -9.89
C PRO A 91 22.16 30.63 -10.23
N ARG A 92 20.88 30.31 -10.43
CA ARG A 92 19.79 31.28 -10.65
C ARG A 92 18.53 30.76 -9.98
N ILE A 93 17.79 31.61 -9.29
CA ILE A 93 16.58 31.27 -8.54
C ILE A 93 15.56 30.55 -9.44
N TRP A 94 15.24 31.07 -10.60
CA TRP A 94 14.25 30.47 -11.50
C TRP A 94 14.61 29.04 -11.93
N ARG A 95 15.92 28.71 -12.04
CA ARG A 95 16.36 27.33 -12.37
C ARG A 95 16.08 26.34 -11.24
N ALA A 96 16.15 26.78 -9.99
CA ALA A 96 15.75 25.99 -8.85
C ALA A 96 14.23 25.72 -8.88
N ASP A 97 13.42 26.75 -9.24
CA ASP A 97 11.97 26.60 -9.34
C ASP A 97 11.56 25.65 -10.46
N VAL A 98 12.22 25.74 -11.63
CA VAL A 98 11.99 24.81 -12.75
C VAL A 98 12.40 23.38 -12.37
N LEU A 99 13.53 23.20 -11.66
CA LEU A 99 13.95 21.90 -11.18
C LEU A 99 12.93 21.32 -10.21
N MET A 100 12.43 22.13 -9.28
CA MET A 100 11.38 21.71 -8.33
C MET A 100 10.11 21.29 -9.06
N ALA A 101 9.59 22.15 -9.95
CA ALA A 101 8.38 21.87 -10.70
C ALA A 101 8.49 20.61 -11.56
N SER A 102 9.64 20.43 -12.27
CA SER A 102 9.86 19.24 -13.09
C SER A 102 9.91 17.97 -12.25
N SER A 103 10.51 18.02 -11.08
CA SER A 103 10.60 16.88 -10.16
C SER A 103 9.23 16.47 -9.62
N VAL A 104 8.41 17.44 -9.21
CA VAL A 104 7.03 17.19 -8.78
C VAL A 104 6.21 16.58 -9.92
N PHE A 105 6.35 17.12 -11.13
CA PHE A 105 5.66 16.57 -12.30
C PHE A 105 6.09 15.12 -12.60
N MET A 106 7.39 14.82 -12.50
CA MET A 106 7.88 13.44 -12.71
C MET A 106 7.33 12.47 -11.66
N LEU A 107 7.28 12.88 -10.37
CA LEU A 107 6.68 12.06 -9.32
C LEU A 107 5.18 11.85 -9.54
N LEU A 108 4.46 12.90 -9.93
CA LEU A 108 3.04 12.78 -10.26
C LEU A 108 2.80 11.84 -11.44
N ALA A 109 3.61 11.96 -12.50
CA ALA A 109 3.54 11.08 -13.66
C ALA A 109 3.81 9.61 -13.29
N LEU A 110 4.74 9.37 -12.35
CA LEU A 110 5.02 8.05 -11.82
C LEU A 110 3.77 7.45 -11.14
N HIS A 111 3.11 8.18 -10.26
CA HIS A 111 1.88 7.70 -9.59
C HIS A 111 0.74 7.46 -10.58
N LEU A 112 0.60 8.30 -11.62
CA LEU A 112 -0.38 8.06 -12.66
C LEU A 112 -0.05 6.78 -13.46
N ALA A 113 1.22 6.54 -13.77
CA ALA A 113 1.65 5.31 -14.43
C ALA A 113 1.33 4.06 -13.58
N GLU A 114 1.58 4.11 -12.27
CA GLU A 114 1.24 3.02 -11.34
C GLU A 114 -0.27 2.76 -11.29
N THR A 115 -1.08 3.81 -11.28
CA THR A 115 -2.54 3.70 -11.36
C THR A 115 -2.97 3.03 -12.68
N VAL A 116 -2.32 3.37 -13.80
CA VAL A 116 -2.57 2.71 -15.11
C VAL A 116 -2.16 1.23 -15.07
N VAL A 117 -1.04 0.89 -14.42
CA VAL A 117 -0.62 -0.51 -14.25
C VAL A 117 -1.67 -1.29 -13.46
N TRP A 118 -2.20 -0.75 -12.36
CA TRP A 118 -3.31 -1.35 -11.63
C TRP A 118 -4.56 -1.50 -12.48
N ALA A 119 -4.97 -0.45 -13.21
CA ALA A 119 -6.13 -0.52 -14.10
C ALA A 119 -5.95 -1.58 -15.19
N SER A 120 -4.76 -1.68 -15.75
CA SER A 120 -4.41 -2.69 -16.76
C SER A 120 -4.52 -4.11 -16.19
N SER A 121 -4.02 -4.34 -14.98
CA SER A 121 -4.10 -5.65 -14.33
C SER A 121 -5.55 -6.09 -14.08
N LEU A 122 -6.42 -5.16 -13.72
CA LEU A 122 -7.85 -5.43 -13.53
C LEU A 122 -8.57 -5.81 -14.83
N VAL A 123 -8.23 -5.14 -15.94
CA VAL A 123 -8.83 -5.45 -17.26
C VAL A 123 -8.30 -6.76 -17.82
N TYR A 124 -6.96 -6.94 -17.84
CA TYR A 124 -6.34 -8.16 -18.38
C TYR A 124 -6.58 -9.37 -17.49
N GLY A 125 -6.75 -9.18 -16.19
CA GLY A 125 -7.18 -10.23 -15.26
C GLY A 125 -8.66 -10.60 -15.39
N GLY A 126 -9.42 -9.91 -16.25
CA GLY A 126 -10.85 -10.18 -16.44
C GLY A 126 -11.73 -9.76 -15.26
N LEU A 127 -11.19 -9.00 -14.31
CA LEU A 127 -11.92 -8.57 -13.11
C LEU A 127 -12.84 -7.39 -13.37
N VAL A 128 -12.50 -6.55 -14.33
CA VAL A 128 -13.28 -5.39 -14.77
C VAL A 128 -13.30 -5.30 -16.29
N ALA A 129 -14.48 -5.35 -16.89
CA ALA A 129 -14.61 -5.41 -18.36
C ALA A 129 -14.28 -4.08 -19.08
N SER A 130 -14.39 -2.96 -18.38
CA SER A 130 -14.25 -1.61 -18.96
C SER A 130 -13.00 -0.90 -18.47
N TRP A 131 -12.18 -0.41 -19.38
CA TRP A 131 -11.01 0.43 -19.07
C TRP A 131 -11.37 1.66 -18.23
N ARG A 132 -12.52 2.28 -18.51
CA ARG A 132 -12.99 3.44 -17.76
C ARG A 132 -13.31 3.07 -16.32
N ALA A 133 -14.02 1.95 -16.10
CA ALA A 133 -14.36 1.48 -14.77
C ALA A 133 -13.10 1.03 -14.00
N ALA A 134 -12.19 0.33 -14.67
CA ALA A 134 -10.92 -0.10 -14.08
C ALA A 134 -10.03 1.07 -13.69
N GLY A 135 -9.89 2.08 -14.55
CA GLY A 135 -9.13 3.31 -14.25
C GLY A 135 -9.74 4.09 -13.09
N PHE A 136 -11.07 4.23 -13.07
CA PHE A 136 -11.76 4.89 -11.97
C PHE A 136 -11.58 4.12 -10.65
N PHE A 137 -11.79 2.80 -10.67
CA PHE A 137 -11.62 1.96 -9.48
C PHE A 137 -10.18 1.98 -8.97
N ALA A 138 -9.21 1.76 -9.86
CA ALA A 138 -7.79 1.79 -9.51
C ALA A 138 -7.38 3.15 -8.92
N GLY A 139 -7.72 4.27 -9.58
CA GLY A 139 -7.39 5.60 -9.10
C GLY A 139 -8.07 5.94 -7.76
N ASN A 140 -9.36 5.65 -7.65
CA ASN A 140 -10.14 5.86 -6.43
C ASN A 140 -9.61 5.05 -5.23
N THR A 141 -9.19 3.81 -5.47
CA THR A 141 -8.68 2.91 -4.45
C THR A 141 -7.21 3.22 -4.12
N TYR A 142 -6.37 3.43 -5.12
CA TYR A 142 -4.95 3.77 -4.97
C TYR A 142 -4.76 5.08 -4.19
N THR A 143 -5.61 6.07 -4.42
CA THR A 143 -5.60 7.35 -3.68
C THR A 143 -6.35 7.27 -2.34
N THR A 144 -6.92 6.13 -1.99
CA THR A 144 -7.71 5.91 -0.77
C THR A 144 -8.97 6.77 -0.64
N VAL A 145 -9.46 7.35 -1.73
CA VAL A 145 -10.68 8.18 -1.73
C VAL A 145 -11.92 7.34 -1.40
N GLY A 146 -12.05 6.15 -1.99
CA GLY A 146 -13.05 5.14 -1.60
C GLY A 146 -14.50 5.57 -1.79
N TYR A 147 -14.88 6.11 -2.94
CA TYR A 147 -16.30 6.49 -3.21
C TYR A 147 -17.32 5.35 -3.06
N GLY A 148 -16.87 4.08 -3.06
CA GLY A 148 -17.74 2.93 -2.82
C GLY A 148 -18.74 2.59 -3.95
N ASN A 149 -18.66 3.24 -5.10
CA ASN A 149 -19.60 3.06 -6.22
C ASN A 149 -19.35 1.78 -7.02
N PHE A 150 -18.25 1.09 -6.78
CA PHE A 150 -17.86 -0.12 -7.47
C PHE A 150 -17.17 -1.09 -6.50
N VAL A 151 -17.61 -2.33 -6.49
CA VAL A 151 -17.05 -3.41 -5.68
C VAL A 151 -16.69 -4.55 -6.62
N LEU A 152 -15.54 -5.18 -6.41
CA LEU A 152 -15.11 -6.35 -7.18
C LEU A 152 -16.00 -7.56 -6.88
N ALA A 153 -15.99 -8.54 -7.78
CA ALA A 153 -16.74 -9.77 -7.60
C ALA A 153 -16.30 -10.51 -6.32
N PRO A 154 -17.21 -11.33 -5.72
CA PRO A 154 -16.88 -12.16 -4.56
C PRO A 154 -15.61 -12.98 -4.79
N GLY A 155 -14.72 -12.99 -3.79
CA GLY A 155 -13.41 -13.65 -3.84
C GLY A 155 -12.27 -12.77 -4.34
N TRP A 156 -12.53 -11.47 -4.64
CA TRP A 156 -11.54 -10.48 -5.05
C TRP A 156 -11.58 -9.20 -4.19
N GLU A 157 -12.25 -9.28 -3.04
CA GLU A 157 -12.46 -8.11 -2.17
C GLU A 157 -11.15 -7.59 -1.57
N MET A 158 -10.18 -8.48 -1.28
CA MET A 158 -8.90 -8.11 -0.69
C MET A 158 -8.00 -7.31 -1.65
N LEU A 159 -8.30 -7.31 -2.93
CA LEU A 159 -7.53 -6.55 -3.91
C LEU A 159 -7.63 -5.04 -3.68
N ALA A 160 -8.79 -4.54 -3.25
CA ALA A 160 -8.98 -3.12 -2.95
C ALA A 160 -8.06 -2.63 -1.82
N PRO A 161 -8.01 -3.23 -0.62
CA PRO A 161 -7.05 -2.84 0.41
C PRO A 161 -5.59 -3.00 -0.04
N ILE A 162 -5.24 -3.98 -0.86
CA ILE A 162 -3.87 -4.14 -1.37
C ILE A 162 -3.49 -2.98 -2.31
N ILE A 163 -4.38 -2.57 -3.21
CA ILE A 163 -4.21 -1.38 -4.05
C ILE A 163 -4.02 -0.12 -3.20
N ALA A 164 -4.85 0.05 -2.16
CA ALA A 164 -4.77 1.19 -1.26
C ALA A 164 -3.43 1.24 -0.49
N ILE A 165 -2.97 0.09 0.03
CA ILE A 165 -1.67 -0.03 0.71
C ILE A 165 -0.53 0.34 -0.24
N SER A 166 -0.59 -0.11 -1.51
CA SER A 166 0.42 0.25 -2.51
C SER A 166 0.51 1.77 -2.71
N GLY A 167 -0.64 2.45 -2.82
CA GLY A 167 -0.70 3.90 -2.96
C GLY A 167 -0.15 4.63 -1.74
N LEU A 168 -0.60 4.29 -0.53
CA LEU A 168 -0.11 4.89 0.71
C LEU A 168 1.41 4.76 0.86
N PHE A 169 1.95 3.57 0.57
CA PHE A 169 3.39 3.31 0.65
C PHE A 169 4.18 4.18 -0.35
N THR A 170 3.77 4.20 -1.61
CA THR A 170 4.46 4.94 -2.67
C THR A 170 4.33 6.45 -2.49
N PHE A 171 3.19 6.97 -2.04
CA PHE A 171 3.03 8.39 -1.67
C PHE A 171 3.94 8.79 -0.51
N GLY A 172 4.03 7.96 0.54
CA GLY A 172 4.94 8.20 1.66
C GLY A 172 6.41 8.23 1.21
N TRP A 173 6.80 7.29 0.35
CA TRP A 173 8.16 7.25 -0.21
C TRP A 173 8.46 8.48 -1.07
N SER A 174 7.58 8.83 -2.02
CA SER A 174 7.72 10.05 -2.82
C SER A 174 7.78 11.32 -1.98
N GLY A 175 7.02 11.38 -0.89
CA GLY A 175 7.06 12.48 0.06
C GLY A 175 8.44 12.68 0.69
N SER A 176 9.10 11.60 1.10
CA SER A 176 10.47 11.67 1.66
C SER A 176 11.50 12.14 0.62
N VAL A 177 11.38 11.68 -0.62
CA VAL A 177 12.23 12.12 -1.74
C VAL A 177 12.01 13.60 -2.05
N LEU A 178 10.77 14.07 -1.99
CA LEU A 178 10.45 15.46 -2.24
C LEU A 178 11.09 16.40 -1.22
N VAL A 179 11.21 15.99 0.05
CA VAL A 179 11.92 16.75 1.08
C VAL A 179 13.40 16.95 0.71
N ASP A 180 14.10 15.92 0.22
CA ASP A 180 15.48 16.06 -0.25
C ASP A 180 15.59 16.99 -1.47
N ILE A 181 14.63 16.90 -2.40
CA ILE A 181 14.59 17.78 -3.58
C ILE A 181 14.41 19.25 -3.16
N VAL A 182 13.48 19.53 -2.23
CA VAL A 182 13.29 20.87 -1.65
C VAL A 182 14.58 21.41 -1.06
N ALA A 183 15.28 20.61 -0.24
CA ALA A 183 16.53 21.00 0.37
C ALA A 183 17.63 21.31 -0.67
N ARG A 184 17.68 20.57 -1.79
CA ARG A 184 18.62 20.84 -2.89
C ARG A 184 18.27 22.13 -3.63
N CYS A 185 16.98 22.36 -3.92
CA CYS A 185 16.51 23.60 -4.54
C CYS A 185 16.82 24.82 -3.67
N GLN A 186 16.63 24.70 -2.35
CA GLN A 186 16.96 25.77 -1.42
C GLN A 186 18.46 26.12 -1.46
N ARG A 187 19.34 25.12 -1.45
CA ARG A 187 20.80 25.36 -1.60
C ARG A 187 21.17 26.10 -2.88
N ILE A 188 20.48 25.82 -4.00
CA ILE A 188 20.68 26.54 -5.27
C ILE A 188 20.27 28.01 -5.10
N LYS A 189 19.14 28.28 -4.42
CA LYS A 189 18.63 29.63 -4.17
C LYS A 189 19.57 30.41 -3.29
N ASP A 190 20.10 29.82 -2.22
CA ASP A 190 21.06 30.44 -1.31
C ASP A 190 22.37 30.81 -2.04
N ALA A 191 22.86 29.88 -2.89
CA ALA A 191 24.03 30.16 -3.72
C ALA A 191 23.75 31.26 -4.77
N ALA A 192 22.57 31.35 -5.32
CA ALA A 192 22.19 32.42 -6.25
C ALA A 192 22.03 33.79 -5.57
N ALA A 193 21.68 33.81 -4.28
CA ALA A 193 21.56 35.01 -3.46
C ALA A 193 22.89 35.48 -2.86
N GLY A 194 24.00 34.75 -3.10
CA GLY A 194 25.32 35.07 -2.52
C GLY A 194 25.44 34.75 -1.05
N HIS A 195 24.53 34.01 -0.45
CA HIS A 195 24.61 33.56 0.92
C HIS A 195 25.54 32.34 1.02
N ALA A 196 26.63 32.42 1.77
CA ALA A 196 27.46 31.27 2.06
C ALA A 196 26.65 30.21 2.83
N PRO A 197 26.82 28.91 2.50
CA PRO A 197 26.16 27.87 3.28
C PRO A 197 26.62 27.95 4.73
N ALA A 198 25.68 27.89 5.69
CA ALA A 198 25.97 27.84 7.10
C ALA A 198 26.95 26.70 7.41
N PRO A 199 28.01 26.92 8.24
CA PRO A 199 28.92 25.86 8.60
C PRO A 199 28.16 24.70 9.25
N LYS A 200 28.49 23.48 8.82
CA LYS A 200 27.93 22.26 9.41
C LYS A 200 28.25 22.28 10.91
N PRO A 201 27.28 22.05 11.82
CA PRO A 201 27.59 21.91 13.23
C PRO A 201 28.64 20.81 13.40
N ALA A 202 29.73 21.14 14.12
CA ALA A 202 30.73 20.17 14.51
C ALA A 202 30.05 19.12 15.40
N GLY A 203 29.94 17.88 14.93
CA GLY A 203 29.44 16.72 15.67
C GLY A 203 30.53 16.11 16.51
#